data_748c10f86e3180579c923a44b2264a3a
#
_entry.id   748c10f86e3180579c923a44b2264a3a
#
_cell.length_a   1.000
_cell.length_b   1.000
_cell.length_c   1.000
_cell.angle_alpha   90.00
_cell.angle_beta   90.00
_cell.angle_gamma   90.00
#
_symmetry.space_group_name_H-M   'P 1'
#
loop_
_entity.id
_entity.type
_entity.pdbx_description
1 polymer ?
#
loop_
_entity_poly.entity_id
_entity_poly.type
_entity_poly.pdbx_seq_one_letter_code
_entity_poly.pdbx_strand_id
1 'polypeptide(L)'
;MKKKGKIILTVVLVVAIAAVAAAVAAFRPQPVLDPAGTYEVQRVNYWLEGPNLEWEGYLHTMPTPEQAQEILALLEGYEKTLSADRLPQRLFLNLLPAQFQSMEVQLPEWLEAAIFIWDPENQDDYFNLILGDGHVQIRDGYTYLPPYYEISNGQQLYQELDAILHLDQRMAELRD
;
A
#
# COMPACT_ATOMS: atom_id res chain seq x y z
N MET A 1 -17.93 -31.41 36.64
CA MET A 1 -17.05 -30.25 36.27
C MET A 1 -15.93 -30.56 35.27
N LYS A 2 -15.33 -31.78 35.23
CA LYS A 2 -14.19 -32.08 34.31
C LYS A 2 -14.51 -32.04 32.79
N LYS A 3 -15.73 -32.33 32.34
CA LYS A 3 -16.10 -32.32 30.89
C LYS A 3 -16.22 -30.92 30.32
N LYS A 4 -16.82 -29.97 31.06
CA LYS A 4 -16.98 -28.59 30.61
C LYS A 4 -15.62 -27.86 30.41
N GLY A 5 -14.65 -28.09 31.31
CA GLY A 5 -13.30 -27.55 31.18
C GLY A 5 -12.54 -28.05 29.95
N LYS A 6 -12.71 -29.34 29.60
CA LYS A 6 -12.09 -29.88 28.37
C LYS A 6 -12.69 -29.28 27.10
N ILE A 7 -14.00 -29.05 27.04
CA ILE A 7 -14.67 -28.42 25.89
C ILE A 7 -14.19 -27.02 25.73
N ILE A 8 -14.12 -26.22 26.81
CA ILE A 8 -13.62 -24.84 26.75
C ILE A 8 -12.18 -24.79 26.26
N LEU A 9 -11.31 -25.66 26.79
CA LEU A 9 -9.91 -25.72 26.36
C LEU A 9 -9.77 -26.07 24.87
N THR A 10 -10.58 -27.02 24.39
CA THR A 10 -10.58 -27.39 22.96
C THR A 10 -11.04 -26.25 22.08
N VAL A 11 -12.10 -25.52 22.47
CA VAL A 11 -12.59 -24.36 21.70
C VAL A 11 -11.53 -23.25 21.67
N VAL A 12 -10.91 -22.94 22.80
CA VAL A 12 -9.83 -21.94 22.86
C VAL A 12 -8.65 -22.33 21.96
N LEU A 13 -8.27 -23.60 21.98
CA LEU A 13 -7.17 -24.09 21.14
C LEU A 13 -7.51 -23.99 19.64
N VAL A 14 -8.72 -24.37 19.24
CA VAL A 14 -9.17 -24.26 17.84
C VAL A 14 -9.19 -22.81 17.38
N VAL A 15 -9.72 -21.91 18.22
CA VAL A 15 -9.72 -20.46 17.90
C VAL A 15 -8.31 -19.91 17.80
N ALA A 16 -7.39 -20.31 18.70
CA ALA A 16 -6.00 -19.89 18.65
C ALA A 16 -5.30 -20.39 17.36
N ILE A 17 -5.50 -21.65 17.00
CA ILE A 17 -4.94 -22.21 15.75
C ILE A 17 -5.50 -21.47 14.52
N ALA A 18 -6.81 -21.21 14.48
CA ALA A 18 -7.44 -20.49 13.39
C ALA A 18 -6.90 -19.05 13.30
N ALA A 19 -6.72 -18.37 14.42
CA ALA A 19 -6.14 -17.02 14.45
C ALA A 19 -4.68 -17.00 13.95
N VAL A 20 -3.87 -17.98 14.36
CA VAL A 20 -2.48 -18.11 13.87
C VAL A 20 -2.47 -18.41 12.37
N ALA A 21 -3.31 -19.31 11.90
CA ALA A 21 -3.40 -19.64 10.47
C ALA A 21 -3.83 -18.42 9.64
N ALA A 22 -4.81 -17.64 10.12
CA ALA A 22 -5.24 -16.40 9.49
C ALA A 22 -4.13 -15.34 9.47
N ALA A 23 -3.38 -15.20 10.57
CA ALA A 23 -2.25 -14.30 10.64
C ALA A 23 -1.14 -14.71 9.64
N VAL A 24 -0.78 -15.99 9.60
CA VAL A 24 0.22 -16.50 8.65
C VAL A 24 -0.23 -16.27 7.20
N ALA A 25 -1.51 -16.47 6.89
CA ALA A 25 -2.06 -16.23 5.57
C ALA A 25 -2.02 -14.74 5.19
N ALA A 26 -2.33 -13.83 6.14
CA ALA A 26 -2.33 -12.40 5.94
C ALA A 26 -0.92 -11.81 5.69
N PHE A 27 0.12 -12.42 6.29
CA PHE A 27 1.51 -11.99 6.14
C PHE A 27 2.28 -12.77 5.07
N ARG A 28 1.59 -13.56 4.27
CA ARG A 28 2.24 -14.25 3.15
C ARG A 28 2.62 -13.25 2.07
N PRO A 29 3.83 -13.36 1.50
CA PRO A 29 4.17 -12.61 0.30
C PRO A 29 3.15 -12.89 -0.81
N GLN A 30 2.73 -11.85 -1.50
CA GLN A 30 1.78 -11.87 -2.60
C GLN A 30 2.35 -11.06 -3.76
N PRO A 31 2.07 -11.40 -5.01
CA PRO A 31 2.42 -10.56 -6.15
C PRO A 31 1.91 -9.13 -5.93
N VAL A 32 2.65 -8.13 -6.38
CA VAL A 32 2.19 -6.73 -6.35
C VAL A 32 0.95 -6.57 -7.21
N LEU A 33 1.01 -7.08 -8.44
CA LEU A 33 -0.12 -7.15 -9.36
C LEU A 33 -0.76 -8.54 -9.30
N ASP A 34 -2.09 -8.62 -9.24
CA ASP A 34 -2.78 -9.89 -9.39
C ASP A 34 -2.60 -10.37 -10.83
N PRO A 35 -2.07 -11.60 -11.08
CA PRO A 35 -1.89 -12.12 -12.44
C PRO A 35 -3.17 -12.22 -13.26
N ALA A 36 -4.34 -12.18 -12.62
CA ALA A 36 -5.65 -12.21 -13.28
C ALA A 36 -6.20 -10.81 -13.57
N GLY A 37 -5.60 -9.74 -13.00
CA GLY A 37 -6.05 -8.35 -13.15
C GLY A 37 -5.53 -7.71 -14.43
N THR A 38 -6.23 -6.68 -14.88
CA THR A 38 -5.82 -5.81 -15.98
C THR A 38 -5.52 -4.44 -15.41
N TYR A 39 -4.24 -4.07 -15.31
CA TYR A 39 -3.84 -2.85 -14.62
C TYR A 39 -3.43 -1.75 -15.58
N GLU A 40 -3.73 -0.51 -15.20
CA GLU A 40 -3.31 0.71 -15.87
C GLU A 40 -2.70 1.69 -14.87
N VAL A 41 -1.62 2.38 -15.26
CA VAL A 41 -1.07 3.50 -14.50
C VAL A 41 -1.87 4.75 -14.85
N GLN A 42 -2.67 5.22 -13.90
CA GLN A 42 -3.57 6.35 -14.12
C GLN A 42 -2.81 7.68 -14.11
N ARG A 43 -1.95 7.88 -13.11
CA ARG A 43 -1.21 9.14 -12.91
C ARG A 43 -0.06 8.96 -11.94
N VAL A 44 0.84 9.94 -11.93
CA VAL A 44 1.88 10.12 -10.92
C VAL A 44 1.69 11.48 -10.28
N ASN A 45 1.62 11.51 -8.96
CA ASN A 45 1.60 12.75 -8.18
C ASN A 45 2.96 12.97 -7.54
N TYR A 46 3.43 14.22 -7.52
CA TYR A 46 4.69 14.64 -6.89
C TYR A 46 4.38 15.67 -5.80
N TRP A 47 5.01 15.54 -4.62
CA TRP A 47 4.87 16.46 -3.50
C TRP A 47 6.17 17.25 -3.29
N LEU A 48 6.08 18.57 -3.40
CA LEU A 48 7.25 19.46 -3.39
C LEU A 48 7.77 19.78 -1.99
N GLU A 49 6.91 19.79 -0.99
CA GLU A 49 7.21 20.22 0.37
C GLU A 49 6.84 19.18 1.43
N GLY A 50 6.86 17.90 1.04
CA GLY A 50 6.39 16.82 1.91
C GLY A 50 4.86 16.71 1.93
N PRO A 51 4.31 15.89 2.83
CA PRO A 51 2.90 15.50 2.82
C PRO A 51 1.97 16.58 3.41
N ASN A 52 2.21 17.85 3.12
CA ASN A 52 1.25 18.89 3.45
C ASN A 52 -0.05 18.59 2.71
N LEU A 53 -1.10 18.30 3.48
CA LEU A 53 -2.44 17.97 3.00
C LEU A 53 -3.14 19.14 2.31
N GLU A 54 -2.50 20.31 2.23
CA GLU A 54 -2.98 21.44 1.45
C GLU A 54 -2.75 21.14 -0.03
N TRP A 55 -3.83 21.12 -0.76
CA TRP A 55 -3.93 20.73 -2.19
C TRP A 55 -3.04 21.55 -3.13
N GLU A 56 -2.40 22.59 -2.61
CA GLU A 56 -1.54 23.51 -3.37
C GLU A 56 -0.11 23.01 -3.58
N GLY A 57 0.29 21.93 -2.93
CA GLY A 57 1.69 21.45 -2.90
C GLY A 57 1.98 20.23 -3.75
N TYR A 58 1.09 19.77 -4.64
CA TYR A 58 1.42 18.63 -5.49
C TYR A 58 1.13 18.88 -6.98
N LEU A 59 1.99 18.33 -7.81
CA LEU A 59 1.81 18.27 -9.26
C LEU A 59 1.41 16.85 -9.66
N HIS A 60 0.41 16.70 -10.52
CA HIS A 60 0.11 15.43 -11.13
C HIS A 60 0.48 15.41 -12.61
N THR A 61 1.01 14.29 -13.06
CA THR A 61 1.35 14.05 -14.46
C THR A 61 0.77 12.73 -14.92
N MET A 62 0.49 12.64 -16.22
CA MET A 62 0.19 11.37 -16.87
C MET A 62 1.52 10.79 -17.37
N PRO A 63 1.89 9.55 -16.99
CA PRO A 63 3.05 8.92 -17.59
C PRO A 63 2.82 8.68 -19.09
N THR A 64 3.90 8.62 -19.85
CA THR A 64 3.77 8.19 -21.24
C THR A 64 3.31 6.72 -21.31
N PRO A 65 2.69 6.26 -22.40
CA PRO A 65 2.29 4.86 -22.54
C PRO A 65 3.47 3.89 -22.34
N GLU A 66 4.66 4.26 -22.79
CA GLU A 66 5.89 3.49 -22.61
C GLU A 66 6.27 3.40 -21.13
N GLN A 67 6.29 4.52 -20.42
CA GLN A 67 6.57 4.54 -18.98
C GLN A 67 5.53 3.73 -18.19
N ALA A 68 4.25 3.85 -18.53
CA ALA A 68 3.19 3.07 -17.88
C ALA A 68 3.40 1.57 -18.06
N GLN A 69 3.76 1.12 -19.27
CA GLN A 69 4.06 -0.28 -19.55
C GLN A 69 5.31 -0.77 -18.81
N GLU A 70 6.37 0.04 -18.77
CA GLU A 70 7.61 -0.30 -18.05
C GLU A 70 7.34 -0.44 -16.54
N ILE A 71 6.56 0.46 -15.94
CA ILE A 71 6.16 0.39 -14.53
C ILE A 71 5.39 -0.91 -14.25
N LEU A 72 4.39 -1.24 -15.06
CA LEU A 72 3.60 -2.45 -14.85
C LEU A 72 4.45 -3.72 -15.03
N ALA A 73 5.26 -3.78 -16.07
CA ALA A 73 6.16 -4.92 -16.32
C ALA A 73 7.18 -5.10 -15.17
N LEU A 74 7.67 -3.98 -14.62
CA LEU A 74 8.55 -4.00 -13.45
C LEU A 74 7.84 -4.61 -12.24
N LEU A 75 6.61 -4.18 -11.95
CA LEU A 75 5.85 -4.60 -10.78
C LEU A 75 5.44 -6.09 -10.80
N GLU A 76 5.36 -6.72 -11.98
CA GLU A 76 5.14 -8.17 -12.10
C GLU A 76 6.25 -9.00 -11.42
N GLY A 77 7.45 -8.44 -11.31
CA GLY A 77 8.61 -9.10 -10.68
C GLY A 77 8.68 -8.96 -9.15
N TYR A 78 7.77 -8.20 -8.53
CA TYR A 78 7.82 -7.88 -7.11
C TYR A 78 6.71 -8.51 -6.30
N GLU A 79 7.01 -8.74 -5.01
CA GLU A 79 6.05 -9.24 -4.03
C GLU A 79 5.81 -8.20 -2.93
N LYS A 80 4.58 -8.16 -2.44
CA LYS A 80 4.13 -7.32 -1.32
C LYS A 80 3.79 -8.18 -0.11
N THR A 81 4.06 -7.65 1.08
CA THR A 81 3.70 -8.27 2.36
C THR A 81 2.98 -7.25 3.22
N LEU A 82 1.91 -7.66 3.90
CA LEU A 82 1.15 -6.78 4.78
C LEU A 82 2.08 -6.20 5.86
N SER A 83 2.13 -4.86 5.97
CA SER A 83 2.93 -4.20 7.00
C SER A 83 2.34 -4.44 8.39
N ALA A 84 3.20 -4.85 9.32
CA ALA A 84 2.81 -5.12 10.70
C ALA A 84 2.61 -3.83 11.51
N ASP A 85 3.23 -2.72 11.11
CA ASP A 85 3.32 -1.49 11.91
C ASP A 85 1.96 -0.85 12.18
N ARG A 86 1.00 -1.03 11.28
CA ARG A 86 -0.35 -0.46 11.42
C ARG A 86 -1.44 -1.46 11.80
N LEU A 87 -1.09 -2.71 12.00
CA LEU A 87 -2.04 -3.76 12.40
C LEU A 87 -2.78 -3.45 13.70
N PRO A 88 -2.12 -2.99 14.79
CA PRO A 88 -2.80 -2.65 16.02
C PRO A 88 -3.81 -1.52 15.85
N GLN A 89 -3.44 -0.48 15.10
CA GLN A 89 -4.33 0.66 14.82
C GLN A 89 -5.56 0.21 14.02
N ARG A 90 -5.37 -0.63 13.03
CA ARG A 90 -6.43 -1.17 12.18
C ARG A 90 -7.40 -2.05 12.94
N LEU A 91 -6.89 -2.96 13.79
CA LEU A 91 -7.71 -3.81 14.65
C LEU A 91 -8.49 -2.96 15.66
N PHE A 92 -7.86 -1.95 16.24
CA PHE A 92 -8.50 -1.09 17.23
C PHE A 92 -9.59 -0.21 16.60
N LEU A 93 -9.34 0.37 15.45
CA LEU A 93 -10.28 1.26 14.75
C LEU A 93 -11.48 0.51 14.17
N ASN A 94 -11.32 -0.73 13.73
CA ASN A 94 -12.45 -1.57 13.32
C ASN A 94 -13.40 -1.92 14.48
N LEU A 95 -12.95 -1.76 15.72
CA LEU A 95 -13.77 -1.95 16.91
C LEU A 95 -14.47 -0.65 17.36
N LEU A 96 -14.09 0.51 16.81
CA LEU A 96 -14.69 1.78 17.15
C LEU A 96 -15.95 2.05 16.30
N PRO A 97 -16.95 2.75 16.86
CA PRO A 97 -18.07 3.27 16.07
C PRO A 97 -17.58 4.15 14.92
N ALA A 98 -18.27 4.10 13.77
CA ALA A 98 -17.89 4.81 12.56
C ALA A 98 -17.60 6.31 12.73
N GLN A 99 -18.26 6.96 13.69
CA GLN A 99 -18.04 8.37 14.05
C GLN A 99 -16.65 8.70 14.63
N PHE A 100 -15.91 7.68 15.08
CA PHE A 100 -14.53 7.82 15.58
C PHE A 100 -13.48 7.35 14.57
N GLN A 101 -13.92 6.90 13.38
CA GLN A 101 -13.03 6.41 12.33
C GLN A 101 -12.51 7.53 11.40
N SER A 102 -12.93 8.79 11.63
CA SER A 102 -12.42 9.96 10.92
C SER A 102 -11.01 10.34 11.41
N MET A 103 -10.05 9.44 11.25
CA MET A 103 -8.66 9.79 11.42
C MET A 103 -8.12 10.31 10.10
N GLU A 104 -7.48 11.47 10.15
CA GLU A 104 -6.70 11.98 9.02
C GLU A 104 -5.74 10.90 8.53
N VAL A 105 -5.77 10.67 7.23
CA VAL A 105 -4.80 9.77 6.60
C VAL A 105 -3.45 10.47 6.67
N GLN A 106 -2.62 10.09 7.64
CA GLN A 106 -1.27 10.57 7.72
C GLN A 106 -0.46 9.89 6.60
N LEU A 107 -0.10 10.67 5.60
CA LEU A 107 0.90 10.28 4.63
C LEU A 107 2.28 10.26 5.32
N PRO A 108 3.19 9.39 4.90
CA PRO A 108 4.53 9.37 5.48
C PRO A 108 5.28 10.67 5.20
N GLU A 109 6.08 11.14 6.16
CA GLU A 109 6.88 12.37 6.02
C GLU A 109 7.89 12.31 4.86
N TRP A 110 8.32 11.10 4.48
CA TRP A 110 9.23 10.85 3.38
C TRP A 110 8.56 10.79 2.00
N LEU A 111 7.26 11.06 1.89
CA LEU A 111 6.54 11.02 0.62
C LEU A 111 7.06 12.09 -0.35
N GLU A 112 7.53 11.66 -1.50
CA GLU A 112 7.94 12.50 -2.63
C GLU A 112 7.02 12.33 -3.83
N ALA A 113 6.62 11.08 -4.10
CA ALA A 113 5.74 10.78 -5.21
C ALA A 113 4.77 9.63 -4.90
N ALA A 114 3.67 9.56 -5.63
CA ALA A 114 2.79 8.40 -5.63
C ALA A 114 2.32 8.06 -7.04
N ILE A 115 2.40 6.78 -7.38
CA ILE A 115 1.90 6.21 -8.62
C ILE A 115 0.55 5.59 -8.35
N PHE A 116 -0.47 6.03 -9.08
CA PHE A 116 -1.84 5.53 -8.97
C PHE A 116 -2.07 4.46 -10.03
N ILE A 117 -2.40 3.26 -9.58
CA ILE A 117 -2.64 2.09 -10.42
C ILE A 117 -4.04 1.56 -10.12
N TRP A 118 -4.77 1.23 -11.14
CA TRP A 118 -6.13 0.74 -11.04
C TRP A 118 -6.39 -0.39 -12.03
N ASP A 119 -7.42 -1.19 -11.74
CA ASP A 119 -7.96 -2.15 -12.69
C ASP A 119 -9.20 -1.55 -13.35
N PRO A 120 -9.19 -1.26 -14.68
CA PRO A 120 -10.34 -0.68 -15.36
C PRO A 120 -11.56 -1.62 -15.43
N GLU A 121 -11.36 -2.93 -15.29
CA GLU A 121 -12.44 -3.91 -15.25
C GLU A 121 -13.02 -4.07 -13.84
N ASN A 122 -12.24 -3.74 -12.81
CA ASN A 122 -12.65 -3.79 -11.41
C ASN A 122 -12.29 -2.47 -10.70
N GLN A 123 -13.19 -1.50 -10.76
CA GLN A 123 -12.95 -0.14 -10.22
C GLN A 123 -12.68 -0.09 -8.71
N ASP A 124 -13.00 -1.13 -7.97
CA ASP A 124 -12.69 -1.25 -6.56
C ASP A 124 -11.25 -1.73 -6.32
N ASP A 125 -10.59 -2.28 -7.35
CA ASP A 125 -9.21 -2.75 -7.29
C ASP A 125 -8.26 -1.66 -7.80
N TYR A 126 -7.85 -0.81 -6.88
CA TYR A 126 -6.83 0.20 -7.15
C TYR A 126 -5.92 0.34 -5.93
N PHE A 127 -4.68 0.69 -6.20
CA PHE A 127 -3.70 0.94 -5.17
C PHE A 127 -2.73 2.05 -5.58
N ASN A 128 -2.00 2.56 -4.60
CA ASN A 128 -0.98 3.56 -4.81
C ASN A 128 0.37 3.02 -4.37
N LEU A 129 1.38 3.18 -5.23
CA LEU A 129 2.77 3.07 -4.81
C LEU A 129 3.19 4.42 -4.25
N ILE A 130 3.58 4.45 -3.00
CA ILE A 130 4.09 5.63 -2.30
C ILE A 130 5.61 5.55 -2.32
N LEU A 131 6.25 6.58 -2.85
CA LEU A 131 7.68 6.67 -3.12
C LEU A 131 8.32 7.82 -2.36
N GLY A 132 9.52 7.64 -1.86
CA GLY A 132 10.35 8.71 -1.28
C GLY A 132 11.49 8.17 -0.42
N ASP A 133 12.58 8.91 -0.35
CA ASP A 133 13.77 8.60 0.45
C ASP A 133 14.26 7.15 0.29
N GLY A 134 14.22 6.64 -0.94
CA GLY A 134 14.60 5.25 -1.24
C GLY A 134 13.61 4.18 -0.77
N HIS A 135 12.42 4.57 -0.32
CA HIS A 135 11.38 3.66 0.14
C HIS A 135 10.25 3.53 -0.86
N VAL A 136 9.65 2.34 -0.93
CA VAL A 136 8.41 2.08 -1.66
C VAL A 136 7.44 1.34 -0.75
N GLN A 137 6.24 1.86 -0.66
CA GLN A 137 5.16 1.27 0.10
C GLN A 137 3.88 1.21 -0.75
N ILE A 138 3.10 0.15 -0.63
CA ILE A 138 1.80 0.07 -1.27
C ILE A 138 0.72 0.45 -0.28
N ARG A 139 -0.16 1.34 -0.72
CA ARG A 139 -1.42 1.66 -0.07
C ARG A 139 -2.56 1.14 -0.94
N ASP A 140 -3.31 0.18 -0.42
CA ASP A 140 -4.38 -0.49 -1.12
C ASP A 140 -5.75 0.15 -0.77
N GLY A 141 -6.48 0.59 -1.78
CA GLY A 141 -7.86 1.06 -1.67
C GLY A 141 -8.09 2.49 -1.15
N TYR A 142 -9.34 2.96 -1.26
CA TYR A 142 -9.82 4.28 -0.79
C TYR A 142 -10.32 4.28 0.66
N THR A 143 -10.09 3.22 1.42
CA THR A 143 -10.56 3.17 2.80
C THR A 143 -9.81 4.19 3.67
N TYR A 144 -10.46 4.73 4.69
CA TYR A 144 -9.84 5.65 5.66
C TYR A 144 -8.61 5.06 6.35
N LEU A 145 -8.50 3.73 6.38
CA LEU A 145 -7.35 2.98 6.88
C LEU A 145 -6.99 1.88 5.89
N PRO A 146 -6.42 2.26 4.76
CA PRO A 146 -6.01 1.27 3.78
C PRO A 146 -4.95 0.34 4.36
N PRO A 147 -4.93 -0.92 3.96
CA PRO A 147 -3.80 -1.76 4.22
C PRO A 147 -2.57 -1.16 3.56
N TYR A 148 -1.49 -1.12 4.32
CA TYR A 148 -0.16 -0.81 3.81
C TYR A 148 0.60 -2.11 3.64
N TYR A 149 1.28 -2.22 2.52
CA TYR A 149 2.14 -3.35 2.23
C TYR A 149 3.56 -2.84 2.01
N GLU A 150 4.51 -3.58 2.55
CA GLU A 150 5.92 -3.42 2.25
C GLU A 150 6.29 -4.30 1.07
N ILE A 151 7.24 -3.83 0.29
CA ILE A 151 7.72 -4.55 -0.90
C ILE A 151 9.06 -5.19 -0.56
N SER A 152 9.19 -6.46 -0.89
CA SER A 152 10.48 -7.14 -0.84
C SER A 152 11.45 -6.44 -1.79
N ASN A 153 12.63 -6.04 -1.29
CA ASN A 153 13.60 -5.24 -2.04
C ASN A 153 13.09 -3.85 -2.46
N GLY A 154 12.31 -3.17 -1.60
CA GLY A 154 11.71 -1.87 -1.89
C GLY A 154 12.72 -0.81 -2.34
N GLN A 155 13.96 -0.81 -1.82
CA GLN A 155 15.00 0.10 -2.27
C GLN A 155 15.42 -0.13 -3.72
N GLN A 156 15.51 -1.39 -4.15
CA GLN A 156 15.79 -1.71 -5.55
C GLN A 156 14.63 -1.25 -6.44
N LEU A 157 13.39 -1.53 -6.05
CA LEU A 157 12.21 -1.07 -6.78
C LEU A 157 12.17 0.47 -6.89
N TYR A 158 12.53 1.18 -5.81
CA TYR A 158 12.63 2.65 -5.85
C TYR A 158 13.60 3.11 -6.92
N GLN A 159 14.82 2.55 -6.97
CA GLN A 159 15.83 2.91 -7.96
C GLN A 159 15.39 2.62 -9.40
N GLU A 160 14.69 1.51 -9.62
CA GLU A 160 14.19 1.14 -10.94
C GLU A 160 13.02 2.06 -11.36
N LEU A 161 12.13 2.44 -10.44
CA LEU A 161 11.06 3.41 -10.69
C LEU A 161 11.61 4.82 -10.91
N ASP A 162 12.65 5.22 -10.17
CA ASP A 162 13.34 6.50 -10.38
C ASP A 162 13.97 6.56 -11.77
N ALA A 163 14.59 5.47 -12.23
CA ALA A 163 15.15 5.41 -13.59
C ALA A 163 14.09 5.58 -14.68
N ILE A 164 12.86 5.10 -14.47
CA ILE A 164 11.74 5.27 -15.42
C ILE A 164 11.14 6.67 -15.36
N LEU A 165 10.93 7.18 -14.16
CA LEU A 165 10.20 8.44 -13.91
C LEU A 165 11.09 9.66 -13.79
N HIS A 166 12.41 9.46 -13.60
CA HIS A 166 13.39 10.52 -13.33
C HIS A 166 12.99 11.40 -12.13
N LEU A 167 12.64 10.74 -11.00
CA LEU A 167 12.05 11.38 -9.83
C LEU A 167 12.89 12.55 -9.34
N ASP A 168 14.20 12.36 -9.13
CA ASP A 168 15.10 13.38 -8.64
C ASP A 168 15.16 14.61 -9.57
N GLN A 169 15.27 14.36 -10.89
CA GLN A 169 15.28 15.43 -11.88
C GLN A 169 13.95 16.16 -11.90
N ARG A 170 12.84 15.43 -11.88
CA ARG A 170 11.50 16.01 -11.90
C ARG A 170 11.21 16.83 -10.65
N MET A 171 11.63 16.31 -9.48
CA MET A 171 11.51 17.06 -8.22
C MET A 171 12.36 18.34 -8.21
N ALA A 172 13.54 18.31 -8.82
CA ALA A 172 14.36 19.52 -8.97
C ALA A 172 13.70 20.55 -9.90
N GLU A 173 13.18 20.12 -11.07
CA GLU A 173 12.47 20.99 -12.02
C GLU A 173 11.21 21.65 -11.41
N LEU A 174 10.59 21.01 -10.43
CA LEU A 174 9.38 21.53 -9.79
C LEU A 174 9.67 22.51 -8.64
N ARG A 175 10.93 22.55 -8.13
CA ARG A 175 11.37 23.46 -7.06
C ARG A 175 11.90 24.79 -7.59
N ASP A 176 12.21 24.86 -8.90
CA ASP A 176 12.67 26.07 -9.60
C ASP A 176 11.49 26.89 -10.15
#